data_bdfb610f5962d3fcbc6accfd1ba7b976
#
_entry.id   bdfb610f5962d3fcbc6accfd1ba7b976
#
_cell.length_a   1.000
_cell.length_b   1.000
_cell.length_c   1.000
_cell.angle_alpha   90.00
_cell.angle_beta   90.00
_cell.angle_gamma   90.00
#
_symmetry.space_group_name_H-M   'P 1'
#
loop_
_entity.id
_entity.type
_entity.pdbx_description
1 polymer ?
#
loop_
_entity_poly.entity_id
_entity_poly.type
_entity_poly.pdbx_seq_one_letter_code
_entity_poly.pdbx_strand_id
1 'polypeptide(L)'
;LSPIITATKIVAAVGLIAVTAACGADPAGSAVAAEPVVELSELDVGAYRTEPVDMGLPKNMPAARFMEANRLASAMPLPYEVDPMLTVGEAGTTHSFLEVGQFHLSPIFHWLHEETFNDAAKDFIAGFSTIGRSDEERIFSYELVNSTLIFPDNESAEHAAAALSKAELYGAGPTEGSSLPEYPDAYAKWQPETQSLISWKASGQYVLITIVEHNENAELGISDLPFLTTLSQKSIAATVESLQEFTPTPVDRLMATPVDPDNIRGLSLERPLGDSFENIPGGFDLHGALHLADNPKEIAQLYRANGVDRVVLGAGKLVRATDSGAAQRIFQAERRSDKFWHSVDPPTNLPNAKCLQYKGPRDRIRFYCHVQFERYVASEWSGQIRDAHQRISAQYSILANSK
;
A
#
# COMPACT_ATOMS: atom_id res chain seq x y z
N LEU A 1 -22.97 -56.04 -19.06
CA LEU A 1 -23.15 -56.54 -20.44
C LEU A 1 -22.42 -55.61 -21.41
N SER A 2 -21.21 -56.03 -21.78
CA SER A 2 -20.45 -55.64 -23.00
C SER A 2 -20.86 -56.60 -24.11
N PRO A 3 -20.40 -56.49 -25.35
CA PRO A 3 -19.63 -55.49 -26.12
C PRO A 3 -20.22 -55.25 -27.52
N ILE A 4 -19.56 -54.46 -28.38
CA ILE A 4 -19.13 -54.90 -29.74
C ILE A 4 -18.27 -53.79 -30.39
N ILE A 5 -17.09 -54.21 -30.78
CA ILE A 5 -16.08 -53.54 -31.60
C ILE A 5 -16.47 -53.71 -33.06
N THR A 6 -16.38 -52.64 -33.89
CA THR A 6 -16.30 -52.79 -35.33
C THR A 6 -15.20 -51.92 -35.91
N ALA A 7 -14.20 -52.58 -36.45
CA ALA A 7 -13.08 -51.98 -37.18
C ALA A 7 -13.47 -51.72 -38.62
N THR A 8 -13.15 -50.58 -39.20
CA THR A 8 -13.22 -50.31 -40.63
C THR A 8 -11.88 -49.82 -41.15
N LYS A 9 -11.49 -50.45 -42.26
CA LYS A 9 -10.19 -50.43 -42.87
C LYS A 9 -9.87 -49.10 -43.59
N ILE A 10 -8.58 -48.75 -43.49
CA ILE A 10 -7.92 -47.67 -44.19
C ILE A 10 -7.62 -48.11 -45.65
N VAL A 11 -7.94 -47.25 -46.62
CA VAL A 11 -7.41 -47.31 -47.98
C VAL A 11 -6.45 -46.18 -48.20
N ALA A 12 -5.20 -46.51 -48.48
CA ALA A 12 -4.15 -45.58 -48.81
C ALA A 12 -4.20 -45.23 -50.31
N ALA A 13 -4.31 -43.93 -50.62
CA ALA A 13 -4.09 -43.42 -51.97
C ALA A 13 -2.77 -42.62 -51.98
N VAL A 14 -1.80 -43.10 -52.75
CA VAL A 14 -0.52 -42.44 -53.02
C VAL A 14 -0.75 -41.43 -54.13
N GLY A 15 -0.62 -40.15 -53.83
CA GLY A 15 -0.60 -39.06 -54.79
C GLY A 15 0.78 -38.42 -54.89
N LEU A 16 1.43 -38.54 -56.06
CA LEU A 16 2.64 -37.81 -56.41
C LEU A 16 2.33 -36.30 -56.47
N ILE A 17 3.08 -35.49 -55.71
CA ILE A 17 3.03 -34.04 -55.87
C ILE A 17 4.42 -33.54 -56.30
N ALA A 18 4.41 -32.85 -57.43
CA ALA A 18 5.55 -32.19 -58.04
C ALA A 18 6.03 -31.03 -57.16
N VAL A 19 7.38 -30.98 -56.96
CA VAL A 19 8.03 -29.87 -56.29
C VAL A 19 8.14 -28.71 -57.28
N THR A 20 7.39 -27.62 -57.00
CA THR A 20 7.69 -26.31 -57.56
C THR A 20 8.35 -25.44 -56.49
N ALA A 21 9.61 -25.09 -56.73
CA ALA A 21 10.31 -24.11 -55.93
C ALA A 21 9.65 -22.73 -56.11
N ALA A 22 9.03 -22.22 -55.04
CA ALA A 22 8.62 -20.83 -54.98
C ALA A 22 9.49 -20.14 -53.90
N CYS A 23 10.17 -19.10 -54.31
CA CYS A 23 10.98 -18.21 -53.51
C CYS A 23 10.21 -17.63 -52.32
N GLY A 24 10.98 -17.41 -51.25
CA GLY A 24 10.54 -16.95 -49.95
C GLY A 24 9.58 -15.75 -49.97
N ALA A 25 8.54 -15.92 -49.18
CA ALA A 25 7.90 -14.81 -48.50
C ALA A 25 8.14 -15.01 -47.02
N ASP A 26 8.87 -14.10 -46.41
CA ASP A 26 8.99 -14.03 -44.98
C ASP A 26 7.58 -14.00 -44.36
N PRO A 27 7.33 -14.75 -43.25
CA PRO A 27 6.07 -14.58 -42.55
C PRO A 27 6.02 -13.12 -42.07
N ALA A 28 5.03 -12.39 -42.55
CA ALA A 28 4.75 -11.03 -42.14
C ALA A 28 4.81 -10.98 -40.62
N GLY A 29 5.88 -10.34 -40.08
CA GLY A 29 5.92 -9.97 -38.70
C GLY A 29 4.64 -9.19 -38.41
N SER A 30 3.92 -9.62 -37.38
CA SER A 30 2.80 -8.85 -36.87
C SER A 30 3.30 -7.44 -36.62
N ALA A 31 2.92 -6.51 -37.48
CA ALA A 31 3.19 -5.10 -37.24
C ALA A 31 2.53 -4.77 -35.90
N VAL A 32 3.37 -4.59 -34.87
CA VAL A 32 2.93 -3.98 -33.64
C VAL A 32 2.37 -2.63 -34.06
N ALA A 33 1.06 -2.45 -33.91
CA ALA A 33 0.42 -1.18 -34.23
C ALA A 33 1.17 -0.09 -33.46
N ALA A 34 1.73 0.89 -34.15
CA ALA A 34 2.41 2.00 -33.51
C ALA A 34 1.42 2.63 -32.53
N GLU A 35 1.86 2.81 -31.29
CA GLU A 35 1.02 3.50 -30.30
C GLU A 35 0.67 4.88 -30.87
N PRO A 36 -0.60 5.33 -30.72
CA PRO A 36 -1.01 6.64 -31.22
C PRO A 36 -0.15 7.71 -30.58
N VAL A 37 0.43 8.58 -31.39
CA VAL A 37 1.19 9.73 -30.93
C VAL A 37 0.22 10.66 -30.22
N VAL A 38 0.49 10.92 -28.92
CA VAL A 38 -0.32 11.84 -28.10
C VAL A 38 0.27 13.24 -28.22
N GLU A 39 -0.53 14.20 -28.73
CA GLU A 39 -0.17 15.62 -28.78
C GLU A 39 -0.48 16.27 -27.43
N LEU A 40 0.56 16.56 -26.64
CA LEU A 40 0.41 17.05 -25.25
C LEU A 40 -0.38 18.38 -25.17
N SER A 41 -0.24 19.23 -26.17
CA SER A 41 -0.95 20.53 -26.27
C SER A 41 -2.47 20.40 -26.44
N GLU A 42 -2.96 19.21 -26.85
CA GLU A 42 -4.37 18.95 -27.06
C GLU A 42 -5.06 18.27 -25.88
N LEU A 43 -4.31 17.95 -24.81
CA LEU A 43 -4.85 17.34 -23.61
C LEU A 43 -5.58 18.37 -22.74
N ASP A 44 -6.80 18.04 -22.27
CA ASP A 44 -7.48 18.83 -21.23
C ASP A 44 -6.86 18.43 -19.86
N VAL A 45 -5.90 19.22 -19.42
CA VAL A 45 -5.20 19.04 -18.13
C VAL A 45 -5.81 19.89 -17.01
N GLY A 46 -6.84 20.69 -17.30
CA GLY A 46 -7.43 21.63 -16.34
C GLY A 46 -6.41 22.62 -15.78
N ALA A 47 -6.39 22.76 -14.47
CA ALA A 47 -5.43 23.61 -13.76
C ALA A 47 -4.23 22.83 -13.19
N TYR A 48 -4.09 21.55 -13.54
CA TYR A 48 -3.00 20.73 -13.05
C TYR A 48 -1.68 21.03 -13.77
N ARG A 49 -0.56 20.85 -13.06
CA ARG A 49 0.77 20.98 -13.66
C ARG A 49 1.03 19.87 -14.69
N THR A 50 1.88 20.18 -15.64
CA THR A 50 2.27 19.25 -16.72
C THR A 50 3.77 18.99 -16.76
N GLU A 51 4.55 19.69 -15.94
CA GLU A 51 6.00 19.57 -15.89
C GLU A 51 6.46 18.83 -14.63
N PRO A 52 7.56 18.08 -14.69
CA PRO A 52 8.26 17.57 -13.52
C PRO A 52 8.67 18.67 -12.55
N VAL A 53 8.81 18.33 -11.28
CA VAL A 53 9.26 19.27 -10.24
C VAL A 53 10.45 18.67 -9.50
N ASP A 54 11.49 19.47 -9.28
CA ASP A 54 12.54 19.13 -8.31
C ASP A 54 12.01 19.37 -6.90
N MET A 55 11.92 18.31 -6.12
CA MET A 55 11.38 18.36 -4.76
C MET A 55 12.36 18.97 -3.75
N GLY A 56 13.66 19.00 -4.05
CA GLY A 56 14.70 19.60 -3.21
C GLY A 56 14.79 19.03 -1.80
N LEU A 57 14.98 19.93 -0.82
CA LEU A 57 15.02 19.62 0.61
C LEU A 57 13.65 19.87 1.26
N PRO A 58 13.39 19.27 2.46
CA PRO A 58 12.15 19.50 3.20
C PRO A 58 11.91 20.98 3.50
N LYS A 59 10.69 21.46 3.33
CA LYS A 59 10.30 22.85 3.58
C LYS A 59 10.33 23.22 5.07
N ASN A 60 10.13 22.24 5.96
CA ASN A 60 10.08 22.41 7.41
C ASN A 60 10.32 21.08 8.12
N MET A 61 10.51 21.12 9.43
CA MET A 61 10.76 19.94 10.26
C MET A 61 9.61 18.90 10.21
N PRO A 62 8.32 19.27 10.27
CA PRO A 62 7.24 18.29 10.10
C PRO A 62 7.34 17.54 8.76
N ALA A 63 7.63 18.20 7.65
CA ALA A 63 7.82 17.54 6.36
C ALA A 63 9.01 16.56 6.38
N ALA A 64 10.11 16.94 7.02
CA ALA A 64 11.29 16.08 7.17
C ALA A 64 11.00 14.84 8.05
N ARG A 65 10.33 15.02 9.19
CA ARG A 65 9.89 13.92 10.07
C ARG A 65 8.91 12.98 9.36
N PHE A 66 8.02 13.54 8.54
CA PHE A 66 7.07 12.74 7.77
C PHE A 66 7.75 11.83 6.74
N MET A 67 8.82 12.32 6.11
CA MET A 67 9.63 11.48 5.23
C MET A 67 10.32 10.35 6.00
N GLU A 68 10.76 10.61 7.20
CA GLU A 68 11.34 9.57 8.06
C GLU A 68 10.29 8.50 8.44
N ALA A 69 9.05 8.92 8.73
CA ALA A 69 7.93 8.00 8.93
C ALA A 69 7.65 7.13 7.69
N ASN A 70 7.74 7.69 6.47
CA ASN A 70 7.61 6.92 5.23
C ASN A 70 8.76 5.92 5.03
N ARG A 71 10.00 6.29 5.43
CA ARG A 71 11.14 5.38 5.41
C ARG A 71 10.96 4.22 6.38
N LEU A 72 10.35 4.47 7.54
CA LEU A 72 10.05 3.43 8.53
C LEU A 72 9.12 2.35 7.97
N ALA A 73 8.20 2.69 7.07
CA ALA A 73 7.34 1.72 6.39
C ALA A 73 8.12 0.60 5.69
N SER A 74 9.28 0.93 5.10
CA SER A 74 10.14 -0.05 4.42
C SER A 74 10.83 -1.03 5.38
N ALA A 75 10.87 -0.70 6.67
CA ALA A 75 11.51 -1.50 7.71
C ALA A 75 10.49 -2.22 8.63
N MET A 76 9.19 -1.98 8.46
CA MET A 76 8.16 -2.65 9.24
C MET A 76 7.78 -3.98 8.59
N PRO A 77 7.56 -5.07 9.36
CA PRO A 77 7.07 -6.31 8.77
C PRO A 77 5.63 -6.12 8.28
N LEU A 78 5.34 -6.67 7.10
CA LEU A 78 3.97 -6.74 6.59
C LEU A 78 3.16 -7.69 7.48
N PRO A 79 1.87 -7.43 7.74
CA PRO A 79 1.06 -8.29 8.59
C PRO A 79 1.10 -9.78 8.19
N TYR A 80 1.09 -10.09 6.89
CA TYR A 80 1.18 -11.48 6.42
C TYR A 80 2.58 -12.13 6.60
N GLU A 81 3.61 -11.34 6.89
CA GLU A 81 4.95 -11.84 7.25
C GLU A 81 4.99 -12.22 8.75
N VAL A 82 4.14 -11.60 9.57
CA VAL A 82 3.93 -11.97 10.98
C VAL A 82 3.06 -13.22 11.08
N ASP A 83 1.92 -13.23 10.41
CA ASP A 83 1.03 -14.38 10.30
C ASP A 83 0.49 -14.52 8.86
N PRO A 84 0.75 -15.68 8.18
CA PRO A 84 0.38 -15.87 6.77
C PRO A 84 -1.11 -15.73 6.45
N MET A 85 -1.98 -15.77 7.45
CA MET A 85 -3.43 -15.58 7.30
C MET A 85 -3.84 -14.11 7.24
N LEU A 86 -3.01 -13.16 7.69
CA LEU A 86 -3.29 -11.73 7.66
C LEU A 86 -3.07 -11.15 6.25
N THR A 87 -3.89 -11.59 5.30
CA THR A 87 -3.72 -11.29 3.87
C THR A 87 -4.50 -10.07 3.39
N VAL A 88 -5.44 -9.59 4.18
CA VAL A 88 -6.26 -8.41 3.88
C VAL A 88 -5.64 -7.18 4.55
N GLY A 89 -5.24 -6.21 3.75
CA GLY A 89 -4.73 -4.92 4.24
C GLY A 89 -5.84 -3.87 4.37
N GLU A 90 -5.53 -2.78 5.04
CA GLU A 90 -6.39 -1.59 5.13
C GLU A 90 -5.61 -0.33 4.76
N ALA A 91 -5.52 -0.05 3.47
CA ALA A 91 -4.79 1.10 2.95
C ALA A 91 -5.26 2.45 3.54
N GLY A 92 -6.54 2.57 3.88
CA GLY A 92 -7.12 3.81 4.43
C GLY A 92 -6.72 4.11 5.87
N THR A 93 -6.28 3.13 6.64
CA THR A 93 -5.88 3.26 8.05
C THR A 93 -4.39 3.01 8.28
N THR A 94 -3.70 2.47 7.29
CA THR A 94 -2.24 2.28 7.30
C THR A 94 -1.54 3.57 6.89
N HIS A 95 -0.70 4.14 7.73
CA HIS A 95 0.00 5.38 7.40
C HIS A 95 1.15 5.77 8.34
N SER A 96 1.94 6.72 7.82
CA SER A 96 2.92 7.49 8.56
C SER A 96 2.25 8.58 9.39
N PHE A 97 2.73 8.84 10.58
CA PHE A 97 2.18 9.89 11.46
C PHE A 97 3.27 10.59 12.26
N LEU A 98 3.00 11.84 12.65
CA LEU A 98 3.88 12.70 13.46
C LEU A 98 3.26 13.09 14.79
N GLU A 99 1.96 13.08 14.86
CA GLU A 99 1.14 13.33 16.03
C GLU A 99 -0.16 12.55 15.85
N VAL A 100 -0.82 12.29 16.94
CA VAL A 100 -1.96 11.39 16.95
C VAL A 100 -3.22 12.09 16.46
N GLY A 101 -3.37 13.42 16.64
CA GLY A 101 -4.55 14.17 16.22
C GLY A 101 -4.68 14.48 14.74
N GLN A 102 -3.64 14.32 13.96
CA GLN A 102 -3.68 14.65 12.53
C GLN A 102 -4.54 13.69 11.70
N PHE A 103 -4.80 12.49 12.21
CA PHE A 103 -5.45 11.44 11.43
C PHE A 103 -6.42 10.65 12.31
N HIS A 104 -7.68 11.04 12.32
CA HIS A 104 -8.78 10.35 13.00
C HIS A 104 -8.96 8.87 12.59
N LEU A 105 -8.08 8.36 11.76
CA LEU A 105 -8.15 7.03 11.14
C LEU A 105 -7.02 6.09 11.53
N SER A 106 -6.03 6.54 12.34
CA SER A 106 -5.03 5.60 12.81
C SER A 106 -5.67 4.55 13.72
N PRO A 107 -5.37 3.27 13.53
CA PRO A 107 -5.87 2.22 14.41
C PRO A 107 -5.57 2.48 15.89
N ILE A 108 -4.45 3.13 16.21
CA ILE A 108 -4.07 3.48 17.57
C ILE A 108 -5.10 4.40 18.24
N PHE A 109 -5.79 5.27 17.48
CA PHE A 109 -6.77 6.21 18.01
C PHE A 109 -8.04 5.59 18.54
N HIS A 110 -8.41 4.44 18.03
CA HIS A 110 -9.53 3.71 18.59
C HIS A 110 -9.27 3.23 20.00
N TRP A 111 -8.00 3.28 20.44
CA TRP A 111 -7.54 2.71 21.71
C TRP A 111 -6.98 3.72 22.71
N LEU A 112 -6.43 4.85 22.24
CA LEU A 112 -5.74 5.82 23.09
C LEU A 112 -6.30 7.22 22.87
N HIS A 113 -6.52 7.96 23.97
CA HIS A 113 -6.86 9.37 23.91
C HIS A 113 -5.69 10.17 23.32
N GLU A 114 -5.99 11.10 22.40
CA GLU A 114 -4.99 11.94 21.74
C GLU A 114 -4.11 12.70 22.72
N GLU A 115 -4.72 13.38 23.69
CA GLU A 115 -3.98 14.14 24.72
C GLU A 115 -3.04 13.23 25.50
N THR A 116 -3.53 12.07 25.93
CA THR A 116 -2.74 11.10 26.70
C THR A 116 -1.59 10.55 25.87
N PHE A 117 -1.80 10.27 24.59
CA PHE A 117 -0.74 9.83 23.70
C PHE A 117 0.31 10.92 23.51
N ASN A 118 -0.12 12.13 23.19
CA ASN A 118 0.78 13.27 22.95
C ASN A 118 1.62 13.60 24.17
N ASP A 119 1.07 13.48 25.37
CA ASP A 119 1.81 13.68 26.62
C ASP A 119 2.82 12.55 26.87
N ALA A 120 2.40 11.30 26.68
CA ALA A 120 3.23 10.13 26.94
C ALA A 120 4.36 9.97 25.91
N ALA A 121 4.11 10.32 24.66
CA ALA A 121 5.02 10.19 23.52
C ALA A 121 5.50 11.54 22.97
N LYS A 122 5.53 12.60 23.79
CA LYS A 122 5.81 13.99 23.37
C LYS A 122 7.10 14.18 22.58
N ASP A 123 8.09 13.31 22.81
CA ASP A 123 9.43 13.43 22.21
C ASP A 123 9.59 12.51 20.98
N PHE A 124 8.54 11.82 20.53
CA PHE A 124 8.69 10.94 19.38
C PHE A 124 8.94 11.73 18.08
N ILE A 125 9.77 11.17 17.21
CA ILE A 125 10.22 11.83 16.00
C ILE A 125 9.24 11.55 14.87
N ALA A 126 8.91 10.27 14.65
CA ALA A 126 8.10 9.80 13.55
C ALA A 126 7.52 8.42 13.88
N GLY A 127 6.36 8.09 13.34
CA GLY A 127 5.74 6.79 13.51
C GLY A 127 5.12 6.27 12.21
N PHE A 128 5.04 4.95 12.14
CA PHE A 128 4.31 4.25 11.09
C PHE A 128 3.43 3.18 11.71
N SER A 129 2.21 3.04 11.18
CA SER A 129 1.23 2.06 11.62
C SER A 129 0.73 1.26 10.42
N THR A 130 0.66 -0.05 10.57
CA THR A 130 0.11 -0.97 9.58
C THR A 130 -0.93 -1.88 10.23
N ILE A 131 -1.89 -2.33 9.42
CA ILE A 131 -2.95 -3.23 9.84
C ILE A 131 -3.12 -4.35 8.84
N GLY A 132 -3.43 -5.54 9.32
CA GLY A 132 -3.80 -6.67 8.50
C GLY A 132 -4.87 -7.52 9.16
N ARG A 133 -5.76 -8.08 8.33
CA ARG A 133 -6.86 -8.94 8.76
C ARG A 133 -6.79 -10.31 8.10
N SER A 134 -7.40 -11.29 8.77
CA SER A 134 -7.49 -12.66 8.26
C SER A 134 -8.66 -12.89 7.31
N ASP A 135 -9.64 -11.99 7.27
CA ASP A 135 -10.83 -12.06 6.41
C ASP A 135 -11.26 -10.67 5.93
N GLU A 136 -11.92 -10.60 4.76
CA GLU A 136 -12.48 -9.35 4.21
C GLU A 136 -13.60 -8.78 5.09
N GLU A 137 -14.41 -9.66 5.66
CA GLU A 137 -15.48 -9.30 6.60
C GLU A 137 -14.89 -9.22 8.02
N ARG A 138 -14.79 -8.02 8.56
CA ARG A 138 -14.16 -7.75 9.86
C ARG A 138 -14.70 -8.64 10.98
N ILE A 139 -16.01 -8.90 11.00
CA ILE A 139 -16.69 -9.68 12.03
C ILE A 139 -16.21 -11.15 12.08
N PHE A 140 -15.69 -11.69 10.98
CA PHE A 140 -15.16 -13.05 10.89
C PHE A 140 -13.64 -13.11 10.97
N SER A 141 -13.00 -12.00 11.23
CA SER A 141 -11.56 -11.89 11.22
C SER A 141 -10.95 -11.83 12.63
N TYR A 142 -9.68 -12.15 12.68
CA TYR A 142 -8.78 -11.51 13.63
C TYR A 142 -7.88 -10.50 12.90
N GLU A 143 -7.40 -9.53 13.65
CA GLU A 143 -6.65 -8.44 13.08
C GLU A 143 -5.41 -8.13 13.93
N LEU A 144 -4.38 -7.64 13.25
CA LEU A 144 -3.13 -7.18 13.83
C LEU A 144 -2.89 -5.74 13.40
N VAL A 145 -2.79 -4.85 14.39
CA VAL A 145 -2.20 -3.52 14.22
C VAL A 145 -0.78 -3.56 14.76
N ASN A 146 0.17 -3.15 13.94
CA ASN A 146 1.56 -3.01 14.33
C ASN A 146 2.02 -1.58 14.07
N SER A 147 2.43 -0.90 15.13
CA SER A 147 2.87 0.50 15.06
C SER A 147 4.24 0.65 15.70
N THR A 148 5.11 1.40 15.05
CA THR A 148 6.45 1.71 15.56
C THR A 148 6.64 3.21 15.63
N LEU A 149 7.12 3.69 16.77
CA LEU A 149 7.50 5.08 17.01
C LEU A 149 9.01 5.17 17.15
N ILE A 150 9.61 6.16 16.51
CA ILE A 150 11.05 6.49 16.63
C ILE A 150 11.22 7.57 17.68
N PHE A 151 12.15 7.36 18.62
CA PHE A 151 12.53 8.34 19.66
C PHE A 151 13.98 8.78 19.47
N PRO A 152 14.41 9.88 20.12
CA PRO A 152 15.80 10.35 20.04
C PRO A 152 16.81 9.34 20.59
N ASP A 153 16.43 8.59 21.62
CA ASP A 153 17.27 7.63 22.32
C ASP A 153 16.45 6.54 23.04
N ASN A 154 17.15 5.58 23.63
CA ASN A 154 16.56 4.45 24.34
C ASN A 154 15.79 4.86 25.60
N GLU A 155 16.31 5.83 26.35
CA GLU A 155 15.69 6.30 27.60
C GLU A 155 14.33 6.95 27.32
N SER A 156 14.25 7.78 26.29
CA SER A 156 12.99 8.38 25.81
C SER A 156 11.97 7.32 25.37
N ALA A 157 12.42 6.27 24.67
CA ALA A 157 11.57 5.16 24.24
C ALA A 157 11.03 4.33 25.42
N GLU A 158 11.88 3.99 26.37
CA GLU A 158 11.49 3.27 27.60
C GLU A 158 10.47 4.07 28.42
N HIS A 159 10.72 5.37 28.57
CA HIS A 159 9.83 6.27 29.29
C HIS A 159 8.46 6.37 28.62
N ALA A 160 8.45 6.52 27.30
CA ALA A 160 7.22 6.58 26.50
C ALA A 160 6.43 5.27 26.57
N ALA A 161 7.07 4.09 26.44
CA ALA A 161 6.40 2.81 26.56
C ALA A 161 5.72 2.63 27.92
N ALA A 162 6.44 2.99 28.99
CA ALA A 162 5.92 2.94 30.37
C ALA A 162 4.76 3.93 30.60
N ALA A 163 4.82 5.13 30.00
CA ALA A 163 3.77 6.14 30.10
C ALA A 163 2.51 5.72 29.31
N LEU A 164 2.69 5.28 28.06
CA LEU A 164 1.60 4.80 27.20
C LEU A 164 0.87 3.60 27.79
N SER A 165 1.59 2.69 28.46
CA SER A 165 0.97 1.53 29.10
C SER A 165 0.04 1.89 30.26
N LYS A 166 0.17 3.08 30.85
CA LYS A 166 -0.70 3.58 31.92
C LYS A 166 -1.94 4.31 31.41
N ALA A 167 -1.95 4.67 30.12
CA ALA A 167 -3.06 5.38 29.51
C ALA A 167 -4.38 4.62 29.63
N GLU A 168 -5.47 5.34 29.85
CA GLU A 168 -6.80 4.78 29.73
C GLU A 168 -7.11 4.46 28.26
N LEU A 169 -7.71 3.30 28.02
CA LEU A 169 -8.11 2.84 26.69
C LEU A 169 -9.55 3.24 26.40
N TYR A 170 -9.81 3.63 25.15
CA TYR A 170 -11.17 3.96 24.72
C TYR A 170 -12.09 2.74 24.69
N GLY A 171 -13.36 2.98 24.99
CA GLY A 171 -14.55 2.31 24.44
C GLY A 171 -14.80 0.86 24.80
N ALA A 172 -13.90 0.21 25.44
CA ALA A 172 -14.10 -1.17 25.82
C ALA A 172 -14.16 -1.29 27.34
N GLY A 173 -14.90 -2.25 27.82
CA GLY A 173 -15.08 -2.56 29.22
C GLY A 173 -13.76 -2.63 30.03
N PRO A 174 -13.77 -3.20 31.21
CA PRO A 174 -12.61 -3.22 32.08
C PRO A 174 -11.41 -3.92 31.40
N THR A 175 -10.25 -3.31 31.54
CA THR A 175 -8.99 -3.91 31.09
C THR A 175 -8.34 -4.69 32.23
N GLU A 176 -7.76 -5.83 31.92
CA GLU A 176 -6.96 -6.64 32.84
C GLU A 176 -5.49 -6.53 32.48
N GLY A 177 -4.61 -6.46 33.49
CA GLY A 177 -3.18 -6.58 33.26
C GLY A 177 -2.83 -7.94 32.67
N SER A 178 -1.98 -7.95 31.66
CA SER A 178 -1.49 -9.19 31.01
C SER A 178 0.02 -9.16 30.89
N SER A 179 0.62 -10.27 30.48
CA SER A 179 2.05 -10.40 30.27
C SER A 179 2.34 -11.16 28.98
N LEU A 180 3.49 -10.84 28.39
CA LEU A 180 4.03 -11.56 27.25
C LEU A 180 5.22 -12.40 27.72
N PRO A 181 5.08 -13.74 27.86
CA PRO A 181 6.13 -14.59 28.43
C PRO A 181 7.50 -14.48 27.75
N GLU A 182 7.55 -14.27 26.43
CA GLU A 182 8.80 -14.11 25.68
C GLU A 182 9.38 -12.69 25.80
N TYR A 183 8.58 -11.71 26.28
CA TYR A 183 8.95 -10.31 26.46
C TYR A 183 8.51 -9.81 27.83
N PRO A 184 9.15 -10.25 28.92
CA PRO A 184 8.72 -9.91 30.30
C PRO A 184 8.87 -8.42 30.64
N ASP A 185 9.60 -7.66 29.84
CA ASP A 185 9.77 -6.22 29.93
C ASP A 185 8.78 -5.42 29.06
N ALA A 186 7.89 -6.10 28.32
CA ALA A 186 6.77 -5.47 27.64
C ALA A 186 5.59 -5.27 28.59
N TYR A 187 4.89 -4.18 28.42
CA TYR A 187 3.60 -3.94 29.07
C TYR A 187 2.48 -4.50 28.21
N ALA A 188 1.45 -5.07 28.82
CA ALA A 188 0.29 -5.58 28.10
C ALA A 188 -1.00 -5.38 28.90
N LYS A 189 -2.09 -5.07 28.19
CA LYS A 189 -3.45 -5.00 28.70
C LYS A 189 -4.38 -5.84 27.83
N TRP A 190 -5.21 -6.65 28.47
CA TRP A 190 -6.22 -7.47 27.83
C TRP A 190 -7.62 -6.94 28.10
N GLN A 191 -8.46 -6.98 27.08
CA GLN A 191 -9.87 -6.65 27.13
C GLN A 191 -10.70 -7.90 26.79
N PRO A 192 -11.23 -8.61 27.79
CA PRO A 192 -11.96 -9.87 27.57
C PRO A 192 -13.19 -9.72 26.69
N GLU A 193 -13.95 -8.62 26.84
CA GLU A 193 -15.22 -8.42 26.11
C GLU A 193 -15.02 -8.22 24.60
N THR A 194 -13.95 -7.56 24.20
CA THR A 194 -13.60 -7.32 22.80
C THR A 194 -12.58 -8.31 22.25
N GLN A 195 -12.12 -9.26 23.06
CA GLN A 195 -11.04 -10.18 22.72
C GLN A 195 -9.83 -9.47 22.12
N SER A 196 -9.34 -8.43 22.81
CA SER A 196 -8.27 -7.58 22.36
C SER A 196 -7.10 -7.55 23.33
N LEU A 197 -5.87 -7.67 22.82
CA LEU A 197 -4.63 -7.53 23.58
C LEU A 197 -3.80 -6.40 23.01
N ILE A 198 -3.48 -5.43 23.86
CA ILE A 198 -2.61 -4.31 23.50
C ILE A 198 -1.30 -4.45 24.24
N SER A 199 -0.19 -4.26 23.55
CA SER A 199 1.14 -4.29 24.16
C SER A 199 2.03 -3.13 23.72
N TRP A 200 2.94 -2.74 24.62
CA TRP A 200 3.95 -1.69 24.44
C TRP A 200 5.31 -2.25 24.80
N LYS A 201 6.24 -2.20 23.86
CA LYS A 201 7.62 -2.69 24.06
C LYS A 201 8.61 -1.64 23.60
N ALA A 202 9.46 -1.19 24.52
CA ALA A 202 10.64 -0.44 24.11
C ALA A 202 11.71 -1.39 23.55
N SER A 203 12.31 -1.03 22.42
CA SER A 203 13.39 -1.78 21.77
C SER A 203 14.40 -0.81 21.15
N GLY A 204 15.52 -0.59 21.83
CA GLY A 204 16.40 0.52 21.43
C GLY A 204 15.64 1.84 21.50
N GLN A 205 15.83 2.67 20.48
CA GLN A 205 15.13 3.96 20.35
C GLN A 205 13.71 3.86 19.77
N TYR A 206 13.10 2.68 19.79
CA TYR A 206 11.75 2.46 19.27
C TYR A 206 10.77 2.10 20.38
N VAL A 207 9.52 2.52 20.20
CA VAL A 207 8.37 1.94 20.91
C VAL A 207 7.53 1.16 19.91
N LEU A 208 7.37 -0.12 20.16
CA LEU A 208 6.52 -1.02 19.42
C LEU A 208 5.17 -1.10 20.11
N ILE A 209 4.10 -0.77 19.40
CA ILE A 209 2.72 -0.90 19.88
C ILE A 209 2.07 -1.98 19.03
N THR A 210 1.64 -3.06 19.67
CA THR A 210 0.95 -4.15 18.99
C THR A 210 -0.47 -4.26 19.55
N ILE A 211 -1.46 -4.28 18.68
CA ILE A 211 -2.85 -4.52 19.02
C ILE A 211 -3.30 -5.75 18.25
N VAL A 212 -3.80 -6.75 18.94
CA VAL A 212 -4.38 -7.96 18.36
C VAL A 212 -5.83 -8.03 18.79
N GLU A 213 -6.74 -8.17 17.85
CA GLU A 213 -8.18 -8.32 18.09
C GLU A 213 -8.66 -9.60 17.43
N HIS A 214 -9.53 -10.33 18.11
CA HIS A 214 -10.20 -11.49 17.51
C HIS A 214 -11.72 -11.22 17.48
N ASN A 215 -12.14 -10.56 16.40
CA ASN A 215 -13.52 -10.08 16.24
C ASN A 215 -14.54 -11.23 16.25
N GLU A 216 -14.26 -12.34 15.57
CA GLU A 216 -15.13 -13.51 15.57
C GLU A 216 -15.29 -14.11 16.97
N ASN A 217 -14.22 -14.25 17.73
CA ASN A 217 -14.29 -14.76 19.10
C ASN A 217 -15.05 -13.82 20.04
N ALA A 218 -14.91 -12.50 19.84
CA ALA A 218 -15.68 -11.52 20.60
C ALA A 218 -17.20 -11.67 20.35
N GLU A 219 -17.61 -11.84 19.11
CA GLU A 219 -19.02 -12.08 18.74
C GLU A 219 -19.56 -13.40 19.26
N LEU A 220 -18.74 -14.44 19.29
CA LEU A 220 -19.11 -15.77 19.78
C LEU A 220 -18.99 -15.93 21.30
N GLY A 221 -18.46 -14.93 22.02
CA GLY A 221 -18.19 -15.00 23.46
C GLY A 221 -17.12 -16.04 23.81
N ILE A 222 -16.18 -16.29 22.90
CA ILE A 222 -15.05 -17.22 23.09
C ILE A 222 -13.86 -16.44 23.61
N SER A 223 -13.22 -16.92 24.68
CA SER A 223 -12.00 -16.32 25.23
C SER A 223 -10.76 -17.07 24.76
N ASP A 224 -9.82 -16.41 24.09
CA ASP A 224 -8.57 -17.00 23.61
C ASP A 224 -7.35 -16.07 23.80
N LEU A 225 -7.09 -15.71 25.06
CA LEU A 225 -5.90 -14.93 25.41
C LEU A 225 -4.56 -15.58 24.94
N PRO A 226 -4.40 -16.92 24.96
CA PRO A 226 -3.19 -17.56 24.43
C PRO A 226 -2.93 -17.26 22.95
N PHE A 227 -3.95 -17.23 22.10
CA PHE A 227 -3.82 -16.84 20.70
C PHE A 227 -3.36 -15.38 20.57
N LEU A 228 -4.03 -14.46 21.26
CA LEU A 228 -3.70 -13.01 21.23
C LEU A 228 -2.27 -12.78 21.70
N THR A 229 -1.85 -13.46 22.77
CA THR A 229 -0.48 -13.39 23.30
C THR A 229 0.54 -13.90 22.28
N THR A 230 0.28 -15.03 21.66
CA THR A 230 1.19 -15.63 20.66
C THR A 230 1.36 -14.71 19.45
N LEU A 231 0.27 -14.15 18.92
CA LEU A 231 0.33 -13.26 17.76
C LEU A 231 1.03 -11.94 18.09
N SER A 232 0.79 -11.38 19.29
CA SER A 232 1.49 -10.19 19.77
C SER A 232 3.01 -10.43 19.87
N GLN A 233 3.44 -11.57 20.42
CA GLN A 233 4.86 -11.92 20.52
C GLN A 233 5.51 -12.12 19.15
N LYS A 234 4.83 -12.79 18.21
CA LYS A 234 5.30 -12.92 16.81
C LYS A 234 5.47 -11.56 16.15
N SER A 235 4.53 -10.63 16.36
CA SER A 235 4.62 -9.27 15.81
C SER A 235 5.82 -8.51 16.36
N ILE A 236 6.04 -8.57 17.67
CA ILE A 236 7.20 -7.95 18.32
C ILE A 236 8.50 -8.56 17.77
N ALA A 237 8.60 -9.90 17.70
CA ALA A 237 9.78 -10.59 17.18
C ALA A 237 10.11 -10.14 15.75
N ALA A 238 9.13 -10.20 14.85
CA ALA A 238 9.31 -9.81 13.45
C ALA A 238 9.70 -8.34 13.32
N THR A 239 9.10 -7.45 14.12
CA THR A 239 9.41 -6.02 14.08
C THR A 239 10.82 -5.74 14.60
N VAL A 240 11.22 -6.36 15.71
CA VAL A 240 12.59 -6.22 16.25
C VAL A 240 13.62 -6.71 15.24
N GLU A 241 13.38 -7.84 14.57
CA GLU A 241 14.25 -8.38 13.52
C GLU A 241 14.37 -7.41 12.33
N SER A 242 13.23 -6.95 11.80
CA SER A 242 13.19 -6.04 10.65
C SER A 242 13.88 -4.69 10.93
N LEU A 243 13.75 -4.18 12.15
CA LEU A 243 14.36 -2.90 12.54
C LEU A 243 15.88 -2.96 12.72
N GLN A 244 16.50 -4.15 12.75
CA GLN A 244 17.96 -4.27 12.88
C GLN A 244 18.72 -3.65 11.69
N GLU A 245 18.11 -3.66 10.50
CA GLU A 245 18.69 -3.08 9.28
C GLU A 245 18.30 -1.61 9.07
N PHE A 246 17.39 -1.08 9.88
CA PHE A 246 16.93 0.30 9.77
C PHE A 246 17.72 1.22 10.70
N THR A 247 18.34 2.22 10.11
CA THR A 247 19.00 3.29 10.87
C THR A 247 18.20 4.58 10.71
N PRO A 248 17.57 5.10 11.77
CA PRO A 248 16.89 6.37 11.73
C PRO A 248 17.82 7.52 11.36
N THR A 249 17.32 8.45 10.57
CA THR A 249 18.05 9.68 10.27
C THR A 249 18.20 10.51 11.55
N PRO A 250 19.41 10.89 11.96
CA PRO A 250 19.61 11.78 13.10
C PRO A 250 18.78 13.07 12.96
N VAL A 251 18.21 13.55 14.06
CA VAL A 251 17.28 14.70 14.05
C VAL A 251 17.89 15.94 13.40
N ASP A 252 19.17 16.20 13.64
CA ASP A 252 19.93 17.31 13.07
C ASP A 252 20.21 17.15 11.55
N ARG A 253 20.00 15.96 10.99
CA ARG A 253 20.17 15.64 9.56
C ARG A 253 18.87 15.58 8.79
N LEU A 254 17.72 15.49 9.44
CA LEU A 254 16.42 15.35 8.78
C LEU A 254 16.17 16.45 7.74
N MET A 255 16.46 17.70 8.06
CA MET A 255 16.31 18.84 7.15
C MET A 255 17.31 18.87 5.97
N ALA A 256 18.37 18.08 6.05
CA ALA A 256 19.38 17.98 5.00
C ALA A 256 19.16 16.75 4.09
N THR A 257 18.15 15.93 4.36
CA THR A 257 17.82 14.74 3.57
C THR A 257 16.92 15.12 2.39
N PRO A 258 17.31 14.80 1.12
CA PRO A 258 16.47 15.09 -0.04
C PRO A 258 15.08 14.49 0.06
N VAL A 259 14.04 15.23 -0.38
CA VAL A 259 12.64 14.79 -0.37
C VAL A 259 12.39 13.65 -1.36
N ASP A 260 13.10 13.66 -2.46
CA ASP A 260 12.93 12.71 -3.58
C ASP A 260 14.29 12.20 -4.07
N PRO A 261 15.00 11.38 -3.26
CA PRO A 261 16.34 10.89 -3.63
C PRO A 261 16.33 10.02 -4.90
N ASP A 262 15.20 9.47 -5.26
CA ASP A 262 15.01 8.57 -6.40
C ASP A 262 14.45 9.27 -7.65
N ASN A 263 14.19 10.57 -7.59
CA ASN A 263 13.64 11.43 -8.66
C ASN A 263 12.35 10.86 -9.26
N ILE A 264 11.45 10.35 -8.45
CA ILE A 264 10.16 9.81 -8.89
C ILE A 264 8.98 10.59 -8.33
N ARG A 265 9.10 11.13 -7.12
CA ARG A 265 8.02 11.89 -6.49
C ARG A 265 7.72 13.16 -7.25
N GLY A 266 8.76 13.82 -7.77
CA GLY A 266 8.62 14.97 -8.66
C GLY A 266 7.91 14.67 -10.00
N LEU A 267 7.82 13.37 -10.38
CA LEU A 267 7.07 12.89 -11.55
C LEU A 267 5.61 12.59 -11.25
N SER A 268 5.18 12.58 -9.99
CA SER A 268 3.80 12.28 -9.60
C SER A 268 2.99 13.58 -9.46
N LEU A 269 1.75 13.57 -9.90
CA LEU A 269 0.83 14.69 -9.69
C LEU A 269 0.62 14.91 -8.19
N GLU A 270 0.77 16.14 -7.74
CA GLU A 270 0.51 16.50 -6.35
C GLU A 270 -0.99 16.54 -6.05
N ARG A 271 -1.34 16.17 -4.83
CA ARG A 271 -2.74 16.23 -4.38
C ARG A 271 -3.20 17.68 -4.34
N PRO A 272 -4.40 17.99 -4.94
CA PRO A 272 -4.99 19.31 -4.84
C PRO A 272 -5.32 19.67 -3.38
N LEU A 273 -5.19 20.94 -3.04
CA LEU A 273 -5.62 21.46 -1.76
C LEU A 273 -7.14 21.21 -1.58
N GLY A 274 -7.53 20.65 -0.45
CA GLY A 274 -8.93 20.34 -0.14
C GLY A 274 -9.44 19.01 -0.71
N ASP A 275 -8.57 18.22 -1.33
CA ASP A 275 -8.89 16.84 -1.68
C ASP A 275 -8.95 15.99 -0.39
N SER A 276 -10.12 15.41 -0.12
CA SER A 276 -10.45 14.74 1.16
C SER A 276 -10.00 13.28 1.23
N PHE A 277 -9.13 12.83 0.32
CA PHE A 277 -8.63 11.47 0.36
C PHE A 277 -7.52 11.31 1.40
N GLU A 278 -7.63 10.25 2.16
CA GLU A 278 -6.92 9.98 3.40
C GLU A 278 -5.50 9.45 3.19
N ASN A 279 -5.14 9.06 1.96
CA ASN A 279 -3.78 8.60 1.66
C ASN A 279 -2.77 9.74 1.78
N ILE A 280 -1.76 9.50 2.59
CA ILE A 280 -0.71 10.48 2.82
C ILE A 280 0.28 10.44 1.66
N PRO A 281 0.59 11.59 1.02
CA PRO A 281 1.53 11.63 -0.10
C PRO A 281 2.92 11.16 0.33
N GLY A 282 3.50 10.23 -0.42
CA GLY A 282 4.85 9.75 -0.13
C GLY A 282 5.44 8.91 -1.25
N GLY A 283 6.75 8.78 -1.24
CA GLY A 283 7.49 7.83 -2.06
C GLY A 283 7.95 6.65 -1.21
N PHE A 284 7.71 5.44 -1.69
CA PHE A 284 8.00 4.19 -1.01
C PHE A 284 8.82 3.27 -1.91
N ASP A 285 9.67 2.46 -1.33
CA ASP A 285 10.15 1.26 -2.01
C ASP A 285 9.02 0.23 -2.14
N LEU A 286 9.33 -0.91 -2.76
CA LEU A 286 8.32 -1.96 -2.93
C LEU A 286 7.74 -2.42 -1.59
N HIS A 287 8.57 -2.64 -0.57
CA HIS A 287 8.10 -3.18 0.72
C HIS A 287 7.20 -2.19 1.45
N GLY A 288 7.63 -0.93 1.56
CA GLY A 288 6.81 0.13 2.16
C GLY A 288 5.48 0.37 1.44
N ALA A 289 5.47 0.24 0.10
CA ALA A 289 4.25 0.40 -0.68
C ALA A 289 3.22 -0.73 -0.46
N LEU A 290 3.67 -1.93 -0.12
CA LEU A 290 2.77 -3.06 0.12
C LEU A 290 1.91 -2.90 1.37
N HIS A 291 2.35 -2.14 2.36
CA HIS A 291 1.52 -1.81 3.52
C HIS A 291 0.25 -1.02 3.13
N LEU A 292 0.30 -0.31 2.01
CA LEU A 292 -0.77 0.55 1.50
C LEU A 292 -1.65 -0.15 0.46
N ALA A 293 -1.60 -1.48 0.40
CA ALA A 293 -2.38 -2.31 -0.51
C ALA A 293 -3.47 -3.07 0.25
N ASP A 294 -4.69 -3.14 -0.33
CA ASP A 294 -5.78 -3.93 0.24
C ASP A 294 -5.49 -5.45 0.17
N ASN A 295 -4.76 -5.87 -0.88
CA ASN A 295 -4.30 -7.25 -1.08
C ASN A 295 -2.77 -7.30 -1.22
N PRO A 296 -2.01 -7.07 -0.14
CA PRO A 296 -0.56 -6.88 -0.22
C PRO A 296 0.18 -8.09 -0.79
N LYS A 297 -0.28 -9.30 -0.53
CA LYS A 297 0.34 -10.54 -1.01
C LYS A 297 0.20 -10.72 -2.53
N GLU A 298 -0.96 -10.38 -3.09
CA GLU A 298 -1.21 -10.42 -4.53
C GLU A 298 -0.41 -9.33 -5.25
N ILE A 299 -0.46 -8.10 -4.74
CA ILE A 299 0.32 -6.97 -5.28
C ILE A 299 1.82 -7.25 -5.22
N ALA A 300 2.31 -7.85 -4.14
CA ALA A 300 3.71 -8.25 -4.02
C ALA A 300 4.15 -9.21 -5.14
N GLN A 301 3.33 -10.18 -5.49
CA GLN A 301 3.63 -11.11 -6.59
C GLN A 301 3.70 -10.37 -7.93
N LEU A 302 2.72 -9.52 -8.23
CA LEU A 302 2.68 -8.72 -9.44
C LEU A 302 3.89 -7.78 -9.54
N TYR A 303 4.18 -7.04 -8.48
CA TYR A 303 5.23 -6.03 -8.50
C TYR A 303 6.63 -6.65 -8.52
N ARG A 304 6.89 -7.69 -7.75
CA ARG A 304 8.18 -8.42 -7.77
C ARG A 304 8.45 -9.04 -9.15
N ALA A 305 7.44 -9.66 -9.78
CA ALA A 305 7.56 -10.24 -11.11
C ALA A 305 7.86 -9.21 -12.21
N ASN A 306 7.59 -7.93 -11.96
CA ASN A 306 7.80 -6.83 -12.89
C ASN A 306 8.89 -5.86 -12.45
N GLY A 307 9.68 -6.24 -11.44
CA GLY A 307 10.81 -5.46 -10.95
C GLY A 307 10.45 -4.03 -10.54
N VAL A 308 9.30 -3.88 -9.87
CA VAL A 308 8.91 -2.58 -9.29
C VAL A 308 9.87 -2.23 -8.17
N ASP A 309 10.48 -1.06 -8.25
CA ASP A 309 11.42 -0.56 -7.26
C ASP A 309 10.87 0.63 -6.46
N ARG A 310 9.93 1.39 -7.02
CA ARG A 310 9.33 2.56 -6.36
C ARG A 310 7.85 2.69 -6.67
N VAL A 311 7.11 3.12 -5.65
CA VAL A 311 5.70 3.53 -5.75
C VAL A 311 5.54 4.89 -5.08
N VAL A 312 4.87 5.80 -5.75
CA VAL A 312 4.54 7.11 -5.20
C VAL A 312 3.04 7.24 -5.05
N LEU A 313 2.61 7.74 -3.92
CA LEU A 313 1.25 8.21 -3.68
C LEU A 313 1.25 9.74 -3.71
N GLY A 314 0.41 10.29 -4.57
CA GLY A 314 0.23 11.73 -4.75
C GLY A 314 -1.27 12.05 -4.82
N ALA A 315 -1.72 12.69 -5.90
CA ALA A 315 -3.15 12.77 -6.24
C ALA A 315 -3.71 11.39 -6.58
N GLY A 316 -2.85 10.56 -7.15
CA GLY A 316 -3.08 9.17 -7.49
C GLY A 316 -1.92 8.27 -7.06
N LYS A 317 -1.62 7.27 -7.87
CA LYS A 317 -0.52 6.30 -7.66
C LYS A 317 0.38 6.28 -8.90
N LEU A 318 1.69 6.38 -8.72
CA LEU A 318 2.70 6.21 -9.76
C LEU A 318 3.60 5.02 -9.40
N VAL A 319 3.69 4.03 -10.29
CA VAL A 319 4.50 2.83 -10.12
C VAL A 319 5.64 2.85 -11.14
N ARG A 320 6.86 2.59 -10.69
CA ARG A 320 8.04 2.46 -11.54
C ARG A 320 8.42 0.98 -11.67
N ALA A 321 8.28 0.43 -12.88
CA ALA A 321 8.69 -0.92 -13.21
C ALA A 321 10.12 -0.95 -13.79
N THR A 322 10.66 -2.16 -14.02
CA THR A 322 12.01 -2.32 -14.58
C THR A 322 12.13 -1.78 -16.03
N ASP A 323 11.09 -2.00 -16.85
CA ASP A 323 11.04 -1.59 -18.25
C ASP A 323 9.59 -1.37 -18.73
N SER A 324 9.41 -0.96 -19.99
CA SER A 324 8.08 -0.71 -20.57
C SER A 324 7.22 -1.97 -20.70
N GLY A 325 7.81 -3.13 -20.96
CA GLY A 325 7.09 -4.39 -21.02
C GLY A 325 6.57 -4.83 -19.67
N ALA A 326 7.35 -4.61 -18.59
CA ALA A 326 6.94 -4.83 -17.22
C ALA A 326 5.80 -3.86 -16.81
N ALA A 327 5.94 -2.59 -17.15
CA ALA A 327 4.88 -1.59 -16.94
C ALA A 327 3.58 -1.97 -17.67
N GLN A 328 3.68 -2.46 -18.90
CA GLN A 328 2.51 -2.92 -19.66
C GLN A 328 1.81 -4.10 -18.97
N ARG A 329 2.54 -5.04 -18.37
CA ARG A 329 1.93 -6.15 -17.62
C ARG A 329 1.20 -5.64 -16.36
N ILE A 330 1.78 -4.69 -15.63
CA ILE A 330 1.13 -4.04 -14.49
C ILE A 330 -0.13 -3.30 -14.94
N PHE A 331 -0.04 -2.49 -16.00
CA PHE A 331 -1.17 -1.75 -16.55
C PHE A 331 -2.32 -2.66 -16.99
N GLN A 332 -2.02 -3.85 -17.54
CA GLN A 332 -3.04 -4.82 -17.89
C GLN A 332 -3.67 -5.50 -16.66
N ALA A 333 -2.92 -5.64 -15.57
CA ALA A 333 -3.40 -6.24 -14.33
C ALA A 333 -4.24 -5.26 -13.48
N GLU A 334 -4.09 -3.95 -13.65
CA GLU A 334 -4.89 -2.90 -12.99
C GLU A 334 -6.36 -2.91 -13.48
N ARG A 335 -6.94 -4.10 -13.62
CA ARG A 335 -8.34 -4.29 -14.01
C ARG A 335 -9.16 -4.61 -12.77
N ARG A 336 -10.04 -3.68 -12.41
CA ARG A 336 -11.11 -3.97 -11.46
C ARG A 336 -12.27 -4.57 -12.25
N SER A 337 -12.66 -5.80 -11.93
CA SER A 337 -13.59 -6.59 -12.77
C SER A 337 -14.80 -7.15 -12.02
N ASP A 338 -15.18 -6.54 -10.90
CA ASP A 338 -16.40 -6.94 -10.22
C ASP A 338 -17.64 -6.28 -10.86
N LYS A 339 -18.84 -6.68 -10.42
CA LYS A 339 -20.13 -6.20 -10.94
C LYS A 339 -20.37 -4.68 -10.79
N PHE A 340 -19.58 -3.99 -9.98
CA PHE A 340 -19.75 -2.56 -9.73
C PHE A 340 -18.86 -1.69 -10.62
N TRP A 341 -17.85 -2.26 -11.29
CA TRP A 341 -16.93 -1.53 -12.16
C TRP A 341 -17.33 -1.59 -13.61
N HIS A 342 -17.44 -0.44 -14.25
CA HIS A 342 -17.82 -0.31 -15.66
C HIS A 342 -16.78 0.51 -16.41
N SER A 343 -16.37 0.06 -17.59
CA SER A 343 -15.53 0.87 -18.47
C SER A 343 -16.25 2.13 -18.88
N VAL A 344 -15.54 3.24 -18.89
CA VAL A 344 -15.97 4.53 -19.44
C VAL A 344 -14.93 5.03 -20.44
N ASP A 345 -15.31 5.98 -21.29
CA ASP A 345 -14.42 6.52 -22.30
C ASP A 345 -13.20 7.15 -21.66
N PRO A 346 -12.01 7.00 -22.26
CA PRO A 346 -10.79 7.71 -21.83
C PRO A 346 -10.89 9.21 -22.13
N PRO A 347 -9.95 10.02 -21.60
CA PRO A 347 -9.86 11.43 -21.98
C PRO A 347 -9.72 11.61 -23.48
N THR A 348 -10.35 12.64 -24.03
CA THR A 348 -10.13 13.04 -25.43
C THR A 348 -8.64 13.24 -25.67
N ASN A 349 -8.13 12.73 -26.79
CA ASN A 349 -6.71 12.80 -27.19
C ASN A 349 -5.72 11.98 -26.31
N LEU A 350 -6.21 11.17 -25.36
CA LEU A 350 -5.41 10.19 -24.61
C LEU A 350 -6.01 8.76 -24.74
N PRO A 351 -6.08 8.18 -25.97
CA PRO A 351 -6.82 6.95 -26.22
C PRO A 351 -6.18 5.70 -25.61
N ASN A 352 -4.91 5.76 -25.22
CA ASN A 352 -4.19 4.68 -24.53
C ASN A 352 -4.48 4.62 -23.02
N ALA A 353 -5.18 5.62 -22.44
CA ALA A 353 -5.68 5.53 -21.08
C ALA A 353 -6.87 4.56 -20.97
N LYS A 354 -7.08 4.00 -19.79
CA LYS A 354 -8.27 3.19 -19.44
C LYS A 354 -8.94 3.82 -18.25
N CYS A 355 -10.24 4.09 -18.40
CA CYS A 355 -11.03 4.65 -17.29
C CYS A 355 -12.15 3.71 -16.89
N LEU A 356 -12.43 3.69 -15.58
CA LEU A 356 -13.45 2.87 -14.95
C LEU A 356 -14.35 3.75 -14.09
N GLN A 357 -15.64 3.42 -14.05
CA GLN A 357 -16.63 4.01 -13.14
C GLN A 357 -17.09 2.97 -12.14
N TYR A 358 -17.02 3.31 -10.86
CA TYR A 358 -17.65 2.55 -9.78
C TYR A 358 -19.11 2.95 -9.62
N LYS A 359 -20.03 1.97 -9.65
CA LYS A 359 -21.48 2.14 -9.48
C LYS A 359 -22.02 1.47 -8.21
N GLY A 360 -21.15 0.98 -7.35
CA GLY A 360 -21.51 0.39 -6.07
C GLY A 360 -21.97 1.42 -5.02
N PRO A 361 -22.40 0.96 -3.85
CA PRO A 361 -22.81 1.82 -2.75
C PRO A 361 -21.64 2.51 -2.05
N ARG A 362 -21.88 3.70 -1.49
CA ARG A 362 -21.04 4.36 -0.48
C ARG A 362 -19.61 4.75 -0.86
N ASP A 363 -19.26 4.88 -2.13
CA ASP A 363 -17.92 5.36 -2.49
C ASP A 363 -17.93 6.84 -2.90
N ARG A 364 -16.97 7.62 -2.40
CA ARG A 364 -16.72 9.00 -2.80
C ARG A 364 -15.92 9.07 -4.07
N ILE A 365 -15.02 8.07 -4.29
CA ILE A 365 -14.25 7.92 -5.51
C ILE A 365 -15.10 7.12 -6.50
N ARG A 366 -15.49 7.77 -7.59
CA ARG A 366 -16.34 7.16 -8.60
C ARG A 366 -15.62 6.79 -9.87
N PHE A 367 -14.50 7.45 -10.17
CA PHE A 367 -13.80 7.30 -11.42
C PHE A 367 -12.31 7.06 -11.19
N TYR A 368 -11.78 6.08 -11.89
CA TYR A 368 -10.36 5.71 -11.88
C TYR A 368 -9.87 5.66 -13.32
N CYS A 369 -8.79 6.36 -13.61
CA CYS A 369 -8.13 6.31 -14.91
C CYS A 369 -6.70 5.83 -14.75
N HIS A 370 -6.25 4.99 -15.66
CA HIS A 370 -4.90 4.42 -15.66
C HIS A 370 -4.24 4.69 -17.01
N VAL A 371 -2.96 4.95 -17.00
CA VAL A 371 -2.14 5.10 -18.22
C VAL A 371 -0.75 4.53 -17.98
N GLN A 372 -0.17 3.98 -19.03
CA GLN A 372 1.24 3.61 -19.07
C GLN A 372 2.02 4.65 -19.88
N PHE A 373 3.21 4.99 -19.41
CA PHE A 373 4.21 5.75 -20.15
C PHE A 373 5.60 5.17 -19.88
N GLU A 374 6.24 4.62 -20.92
CA GLU A 374 7.52 3.89 -20.79
C GLU A 374 7.46 2.87 -19.65
N ARG A 375 8.35 2.96 -18.64
CA ARG A 375 8.39 2.05 -17.48
C ARG A 375 7.48 2.47 -16.32
N TYR A 376 6.64 3.47 -16.51
CA TYR A 376 5.75 3.99 -15.48
C TYR A 376 4.29 3.57 -15.72
N VAL A 377 3.58 3.27 -14.65
CA VAL A 377 2.13 3.11 -14.64
C VAL A 377 1.54 4.12 -13.67
N ALA A 378 0.69 4.97 -14.18
CA ALA A 378 0.00 5.97 -13.38
C ALA A 378 -1.49 5.63 -13.26
N SER A 379 -2.04 5.88 -12.08
CA SER A 379 -3.45 5.72 -11.75
C SER A 379 -3.93 6.96 -11.04
N GLU A 380 -4.97 7.60 -11.58
CA GLU A 380 -5.58 8.80 -11.00
C GLU A 380 -7.06 8.56 -10.75
N TRP A 381 -7.60 9.14 -9.70
CA TRP A 381 -9.01 8.95 -9.32
C TRP A 381 -9.68 10.25 -8.88
N SER A 382 -11.00 10.28 -9.03
CA SER A 382 -11.84 11.41 -8.59
C SER A 382 -13.28 10.99 -8.37
N GLY A 383 -14.04 11.82 -7.66
CA GLY A 383 -15.50 11.73 -7.59
C GLY A 383 -16.20 12.18 -8.89
N GLN A 384 -15.47 12.83 -9.82
CA GLN A 384 -15.98 13.37 -11.07
C GLN A 384 -15.17 12.92 -12.28
N ILE A 385 -15.84 12.48 -13.34
CA ILE A 385 -15.18 11.95 -14.54
C ILE A 385 -14.26 12.99 -15.21
N ARG A 386 -14.70 14.24 -15.31
CA ARG A 386 -13.91 15.29 -15.92
C ARG A 386 -12.61 15.54 -15.14
N ASP A 387 -12.68 15.55 -13.82
CA ASP A 387 -11.51 15.76 -12.98
C ASP A 387 -10.56 14.55 -13.05
N ALA A 388 -11.08 13.32 -13.06
CA ALA A 388 -10.26 12.12 -13.29
C ALA A 388 -9.55 12.15 -14.64
N HIS A 389 -10.24 12.61 -15.71
CA HIS A 389 -9.65 12.80 -17.03
C HIS A 389 -8.55 13.87 -17.03
N GLN A 390 -8.78 15.00 -16.38
CA GLN A 390 -7.78 16.06 -16.29
C GLN A 390 -6.55 15.63 -15.49
N ARG A 391 -6.73 14.92 -14.38
CA ARG A 391 -5.63 14.39 -13.57
C ARG A 391 -4.77 13.40 -14.36
N ILE A 392 -5.37 12.39 -15.02
CA ILE A 392 -4.59 11.40 -15.78
C ILE A 392 -3.90 12.01 -16.99
N SER A 393 -4.52 13.02 -17.64
CA SER A 393 -3.92 13.76 -18.74
C SER A 393 -2.72 14.60 -18.28
N ALA A 394 -2.84 15.27 -17.15
CA ALA A 394 -1.74 16.02 -16.52
C ALA A 394 -0.61 15.10 -16.08
N GLN A 395 -0.94 13.97 -15.43
CA GLN A 395 0.05 12.96 -15.02
C GLN A 395 0.80 12.37 -16.22
N TYR A 396 0.11 12.10 -17.33
CA TYR A 396 0.75 11.66 -18.57
C TYR A 396 1.70 12.73 -19.11
N SER A 397 1.27 14.00 -19.14
CA SER A 397 2.09 15.12 -19.59
C SER A 397 3.36 15.28 -18.73
N ILE A 398 3.27 15.16 -17.41
CA ILE A 398 4.43 15.20 -16.52
C ILE A 398 5.45 14.12 -16.90
N LEU A 399 4.99 12.88 -17.14
CA LEU A 399 5.87 11.79 -17.53
C LEU A 399 6.50 12.01 -18.91
N ALA A 400 5.73 12.52 -19.87
CA ALA A 400 6.22 12.82 -21.22
C ALA A 400 7.24 13.96 -21.25
N ASN A 401 7.09 14.97 -20.38
CA ASN A 401 8.01 16.09 -20.25
C ASN A 401 9.23 15.79 -19.36
N SER A 402 9.33 14.60 -18.79
CA SER A 402 10.47 14.18 -17.96
C SER A 402 11.67 13.62 -18.75
N LYS A 403 11.59 13.60 -20.08
CA LYS A 403 12.63 13.07 -20.98
C LYS A 403 13.80 14.03 -21.16
#